data_be357a53029a4d151444bb1423829c54
#
_entry.id   be357a53029a4d151444bb1423829c54
#
_cell.length_a   1.000
_cell.length_b   1.000
_cell.length_c   1.000
_cell.angle_alpha   90.00
_cell.angle_beta   90.00
_cell.angle_gamma   90.00
#
_symmetry.space_group_name_H-M   'P 1'
#
loop_
_entity.id
_entity.type
_entity.pdbx_description
1 polymer ?
#
loop_
_entity_poly.entity_id
_entity_poly.type
_entity_poly.pdbx_seq_one_letter_code
_entity_poly.pdbx_strand_id
1 'polypeptide(L)'
;AKRAQQKLEKEFAARDADIQKLGKQVRDLQASLEKDGVTMSEAERRNKERDLANLSRDLQRSQREFREDLNLRRNDELASVQERANKVIQQIAEAEKYDLILQDPVVFASQKIDITEKVVKALADK
;
A
#
# COMPACT_ATOMS: atom_id res chain seq x y z
N ALA A 1 0.95 16.20 -6.00
CA ALA A 1 0.18 14.97 -5.76
C ALA A 1 0.66 13.83 -6.64
N LYS A 2 0.65 13.99 -7.98
CA LYS A 2 1.04 12.94 -8.94
C LYS A 2 2.46 12.39 -8.74
N ARG A 3 3.43 13.27 -8.48
CA ARG A 3 4.83 12.88 -8.27
C ARG A 3 5.04 12.07 -6.99
N ALA A 4 4.36 12.45 -5.92
CA ALA A 4 4.43 11.74 -4.64
C ALA A 4 3.84 10.34 -4.77
N GLN A 5 2.72 10.20 -5.45
CA GLN A 5 2.08 8.93 -5.72
C GLN A 5 2.97 8.02 -6.59
N GLN A 6 3.54 8.56 -7.67
CA GLN A 6 4.46 7.80 -8.52
C GLN A 6 5.71 7.32 -7.77
N LYS A 7 6.26 8.15 -6.88
CA LYS A 7 7.40 7.77 -6.04
C LYS A 7 7.03 6.63 -5.10
N LEU A 8 5.85 6.72 -4.50
CA LEU A 8 5.32 5.69 -3.61
C LEU A 8 5.11 4.37 -4.36
N GLU A 9 4.47 4.41 -5.52
CA GLU A 9 4.25 3.23 -6.36
C GLU A 9 5.57 2.56 -6.74
N LYS A 10 6.59 3.32 -7.10
CA LYS A 10 7.92 2.78 -7.42
C LYS A 10 8.60 2.14 -6.21
N GLU A 11 8.51 2.79 -5.05
CA GLU A 11 9.08 2.26 -3.81
C GLU A 11 8.44 0.92 -3.43
N PHE A 12 7.11 0.84 -3.48
CA PHE A 12 6.40 -0.41 -3.14
C PHE A 12 6.59 -1.49 -4.20
N ALA A 13 6.68 -1.13 -5.48
CA ALA A 13 6.99 -2.08 -6.55
C ALA A 13 8.39 -2.69 -6.37
N ALA A 14 9.39 -1.90 -5.99
CA ALA A 14 10.74 -2.38 -5.71
C ALA A 14 10.75 -3.32 -4.50
N ARG A 15 10.03 -2.99 -3.43
CA ARG A 15 9.92 -3.84 -2.24
C ARG A 15 9.20 -5.15 -2.54
N ASP A 16 8.15 -5.11 -3.37
CA ASP A 16 7.45 -6.32 -3.83
C ASP A 16 8.38 -7.22 -4.64
N ALA A 17 9.17 -6.66 -5.55
CA ALA A 17 10.16 -7.40 -6.32
C ALA A 17 11.20 -8.08 -5.41
N ASP A 18 11.69 -7.40 -4.38
CA ASP A 18 12.63 -7.96 -3.40
C ASP A 18 12.02 -9.11 -2.62
N ILE A 19 10.74 -8.99 -2.23
CA ILE A 19 9.99 -10.05 -1.54
C ILE A 19 9.80 -11.26 -2.47
N GLN A 20 9.48 -11.05 -3.73
CA GLN A 20 9.36 -12.10 -4.74
C GLN A 20 10.68 -12.84 -4.92
N LYS A 21 11.78 -12.11 -4.99
CA LYS A 21 13.13 -12.68 -5.09
C LYS A 21 13.47 -13.53 -3.85
N LEU A 22 13.18 -13.01 -2.67
CA LEU A 22 13.40 -13.74 -1.42
C LEU A 22 12.55 -15.02 -1.34
N GLY A 23 11.30 -14.95 -1.78
CA GLY A 23 10.40 -16.08 -1.89
C GLY A 23 10.94 -17.17 -2.83
N LYS A 24 11.52 -16.75 -3.95
CA LYS A 24 12.19 -17.68 -4.88
C LYS A 24 13.40 -18.35 -4.23
N GLN A 25 14.22 -17.59 -3.53
CA GLN A 25 15.39 -18.14 -2.81
C GLN A 25 14.98 -19.20 -1.79
N VAL A 26 13.91 -18.96 -1.05
CA VAL A 26 13.34 -19.93 -0.09
C VAL A 26 12.91 -21.21 -0.80
N ARG A 27 12.17 -21.08 -1.89
CA ARG A 27 11.71 -22.25 -2.68
C ARG A 27 12.86 -23.04 -3.28
N ASP A 28 13.84 -22.33 -3.85
CA ASP A 28 15.01 -22.99 -4.47
C ASP A 28 15.84 -23.74 -3.44
N LEU A 29 16.05 -23.16 -2.27
CA LEU A 29 16.80 -23.80 -1.19
C LEU A 29 16.03 -25.01 -0.61
N GLN A 30 14.74 -24.88 -0.46
CA GLN A 30 13.88 -25.99 -0.02
C GLN A 30 13.92 -27.14 -1.02
N ALA A 31 13.79 -26.84 -2.31
CA ALA A 31 13.88 -27.85 -3.38
C ALA A 31 15.25 -28.52 -3.42
N SER A 32 16.32 -27.76 -3.23
CA SER A 32 17.70 -28.28 -3.15
C SER A 32 17.86 -29.27 -1.99
N LEU A 33 17.33 -28.94 -0.82
CA LEU A 33 17.35 -29.80 0.35
C LEU A 33 16.56 -31.11 0.14
N GLU A 34 15.41 -31.02 -0.50
CA GLU A 34 14.56 -32.18 -0.81
C GLU A 34 15.23 -33.10 -1.84
N LYS A 35 15.87 -32.54 -2.85
CA LYS A 35 16.50 -33.28 -3.94
C LYS A 35 17.86 -33.87 -3.56
N ASP A 36 18.72 -33.06 -2.96
CA ASP A 36 20.13 -33.40 -2.74
C ASP A 36 20.46 -33.68 -1.27
N GLY A 37 19.51 -33.57 -0.37
CA GLY A 37 19.71 -33.73 1.08
C GLY A 37 20.28 -35.07 1.47
N VAL A 38 19.96 -36.14 0.73
CA VAL A 38 20.45 -37.51 0.97
C VAL A 38 21.94 -37.64 0.62
N THR A 39 22.42 -36.86 -0.37
CA THR A 39 23.80 -36.91 -0.84
C THR A 39 24.72 -35.91 -0.15
N MET A 40 24.13 -34.93 0.57
CA MET A 40 24.90 -33.93 1.30
C MET A 40 25.53 -34.50 2.56
N SER A 41 26.68 -33.92 2.94
CA SER A 41 27.23 -34.16 4.28
C SER A 41 26.26 -33.62 5.34
N GLU A 42 26.32 -34.18 6.54
CA GLU A 42 25.47 -33.75 7.65
C GLU A 42 25.69 -32.25 7.98
N ALA A 43 26.95 -31.81 7.92
CA ALA A 43 27.31 -30.40 8.15
C ALA A 43 26.69 -29.48 7.10
N GLU A 44 26.77 -29.82 5.81
CA GLU A 44 26.16 -29.06 4.73
C GLU A 44 24.63 -28.99 4.86
N ARG A 45 24.01 -30.13 5.18
CA ARG A 45 22.56 -30.19 5.37
C ARG A 45 22.10 -29.28 6.51
N ARG A 46 22.80 -29.31 7.65
CA ARG A 46 22.50 -28.46 8.80
C ARG A 46 22.64 -26.99 8.48
N ASN A 47 23.70 -26.60 7.74
CA ASN A 47 23.92 -25.24 7.33
C ASN A 47 22.80 -24.74 6.41
N LYS A 48 22.39 -25.54 5.44
CA LYS A 48 21.31 -25.22 4.51
C LYS A 48 19.96 -25.17 5.21
N GLU A 49 19.70 -26.06 6.16
CA GLU A 49 18.47 -26.00 6.98
C GLU A 49 18.41 -24.73 7.82
N ARG A 50 19.55 -24.30 8.38
CA ARG A 50 19.66 -23.04 9.11
C ARG A 50 19.41 -21.85 8.21
N ASP A 51 20.02 -21.83 7.02
CA ASP A 51 19.83 -20.78 6.03
C ASP A 51 18.37 -20.70 5.58
N LEU A 52 17.74 -21.85 5.35
CA LEU A 52 16.32 -21.93 5.00
C LEU A 52 15.45 -21.34 6.11
N ALA A 53 15.72 -21.69 7.37
CA ALA A 53 14.97 -21.15 8.49
C ALA A 53 15.13 -19.62 8.61
N ASN A 54 16.33 -19.10 8.40
CA ASN A 54 16.61 -17.67 8.44
C ASN A 54 15.93 -16.94 7.28
N LEU A 55 16.04 -17.46 6.05
CA LEU A 55 15.39 -16.88 4.87
C LEU A 55 13.87 -16.89 5.00
N SER A 56 13.30 -17.98 5.54
CA SER A 56 11.86 -18.08 5.76
C SER A 56 11.36 -17.04 6.76
N ARG A 57 12.10 -16.83 7.84
CA ARG A 57 11.78 -15.77 8.81
C ARG A 57 11.88 -14.38 8.20
N ASP A 58 12.93 -14.13 7.43
CA ASP A 58 13.12 -12.85 6.73
C ASP A 58 11.99 -12.60 5.74
N LEU A 59 11.57 -13.63 5.02
CA LEU A 59 10.44 -13.53 4.09
C LEU A 59 9.14 -13.17 4.82
N GLN A 60 8.83 -13.86 5.89
CA GLN A 60 7.63 -13.59 6.69
C GLN A 60 7.64 -12.16 7.26
N ARG A 61 8.79 -11.74 7.78
CA ARG A 61 8.97 -10.37 8.31
C ARG A 61 8.77 -9.34 7.21
N SER A 62 9.44 -9.52 6.07
CA SER A 62 9.34 -8.59 4.95
C SER A 62 7.92 -8.47 4.40
N GLN A 63 7.21 -9.59 4.30
CA GLN A 63 5.80 -9.59 3.87
C GLN A 63 4.90 -8.86 4.87
N ARG A 64 5.12 -9.06 6.16
CA ARG A 64 4.36 -8.38 7.21
C ARG A 64 4.63 -6.87 7.19
N GLU A 65 5.89 -6.47 7.20
CA GLU A 65 6.29 -5.06 7.14
C GLU A 65 5.75 -4.36 5.89
N PHE A 66 5.79 -5.04 4.75
CA PHE A 66 5.23 -4.51 3.51
C PHE A 66 3.73 -4.23 3.64
N ARG A 67 2.96 -5.18 4.19
CA ARG A 67 1.51 -5.00 4.38
C ARG A 67 1.20 -3.90 5.38
N GLU A 68 1.92 -3.85 6.50
CA GLU A 68 1.75 -2.82 7.52
C GLU A 68 2.06 -1.42 6.96
N ASP A 69 3.16 -1.28 6.25
CA ASP A 69 3.56 -0.02 5.63
C ASP A 69 2.60 0.41 4.54
N LEU A 70 2.12 -0.53 3.72
CA LEU A 70 1.14 -0.24 2.68
C LEU A 70 -0.17 0.28 3.28
N ASN A 71 -0.65 -0.35 4.35
CA ASN A 71 -1.86 0.09 5.06
C ASN A 71 -1.67 1.47 5.70
N LEU A 72 -0.52 1.69 6.34
CA LEU A 72 -0.19 2.99 6.93
C LEU A 72 -0.18 4.09 5.87
N ARG A 73 0.47 3.85 4.74
CA ARG A 73 0.53 4.81 3.63
C ARG A 73 -0.83 5.09 3.02
N ARG A 74 -1.66 4.06 2.86
CA ARG A 74 -3.03 4.24 2.40
C ARG A 74 -3.84 5.12 3.33
N ASN A 75 -3.73 4.88 4.63
CA ASN A 75 -4.44 5.67 5.64
C ASN A 75 -3.97 7.12 5.64
N ASP A 76 -2.67 7.35 5.54
CA ASP A 76 -2.09 8.69 5.46
C ASP A 76 -2.56 9.43 4.19
N GLU A 77 -2.61 8.72 3.06
CA GLU A 77 -3.10 9.31 1.80
C GLU A 77 -4.59 9.64 1.87
N LEU A 78 -5.41 8.75 2.43
CA LEU A 78 -6.83 9.00 2.63
C LEU A 78 -7.07 10.22 3.54
N ALA A 79 -6.31 10.32 4.63
CA ALA A 79 -6.38 11.46 5.53
C ALA A 79 -5.98 12.77 4.82
N SER A 80 -4.94 12.73 4.01
CA SER A 80 -4.47 13.87 3.22
C SER A 80 -5.52 14.31 2.19
N VAL A 81 -6.13 13.36 1.49
CA VAL A 81 -7.20 13.64 0.52
C VAL A 81 -8.41 14.26 1.23
N GLN A 82 -8.79 13.70 2.37
CA GLN A 82 -9.91 14.20 3.17
C GLN A 82 -9.66 15.64 3.64
N GLU A 83 -8.47 15.94 4.09
CA GLU A 83 -8.09 17.29 4.53
C GLU A 83 -8.16 18.29 3.35
N ARG A 84 -7.61 17.91 2.20
CA ARG A 84 -7.67 18.76 1.00
C ARG A 84 -9.10 18.95 0.51
N ALA A 85 -9.91 17.89 0.55
CA ALA A 85 -11.32 17.97 0.18
C ALA A 85 -12.07 18.94 1.10
N ASN A 86 -11.84 18.86 2.39
CA ASN A 86 -12.46 19.76 3.36
C ASN A 86 -12.11 21.24 3.10
N LYS A 87 -10.84 21.52 2.79
CA LYS A 87 -10.41 22.87 2.44
C LYS A 87 -11.09 23.40 1.19
N VAL A 88 -11.18 22.58 0.15
CA VAL A 88 -11.85 22.94 -1.11
C VAL A 88 -13.34 23.15 -0.87
N ILE A 89 -13.99 22.29 -0.09
CA ILE A 89 -15.41 22.44 0.26
C ILE A 89 -15.66 23.76 0.98
N GLN A 90 -14.80 24.11 1.95
CA GLN A 90 -14.90 25.39 2.66
C GLN A 90 -14.74 26.58 1.72
N GLN A 91 -13.79 26.53 0.78
CA GLN A 91 -13.58 27.58 -0.20
C GLN A 91 -14.81 27.76 -1.11
N ILE A 92 -15.40 26.66 -1.58
CA ILE A 92 -16.63 26.68 -2.38
C ILE A 92 -17.79 27.25 -1.57
N ALA A 93 -17.94 26.82 -0.32
CA ALA A 93 -18.99 27.29 0.57
C ALA A 93 -18.94 28.81 0.77
N GLU A 94 -17.74 29.34 1.01
CA GLU A 94 -17.54 30.79 1.19
C GLU A 94 -17.76 31.56 -0.10
N ALA A 95 -17.20 31.07 -1.21
CA ALA A 95 -17.32 31.75 -2.52
C ALA A 95 -18.74 31.80 -3.04
N GLU A 96 -19.51 30.74 -2.86
CA GLU A 96 -20.88 30.60 -3.35
C GLU A 96 -21.93 30.82 -2.26
N LYS A 97 -21.51 31.21 -1.06
CA LYS A 97 -22.38 31.57 0.08
C LYS A 97 -23.35 30.46 0.50
N TYR A 98 -22.87 29.22 0.54
CA TYR A 98 -23.65 28.13 1.13
C TYR A 98 -23.71 28.28 2.65
N ASP A 99 -24.87 28.05 3.21
CA ASP A 99 -25.07 28.04 4.66
C ASP A 99 -24.68 26.70 5.30
N LEU A 100 -24.83 25.61 4.52
CA LEU A 100 -24.54 24.26 5.01
C LEU A 100 -24.14 23.35 3.85
N ILE A 101 -23.08 22.57 4.04
CA ILE A 101 -22.69 21.50 3.12
C ILE A 101 -22.60 20.21 3.93
N LEU A 102 -23.30 19.19 3.48
CA LEU A 102 -23.31 17.86 4.10
C LEU A 102 -22.52 16.86 3.27
N GLN A 103 -21.76 16.03 3.95
CA GLN A 103 -21.12 14.86 3.38
C GLN A 103 -21.88 13.59 3.81
N ASP A 104 -21.58 12.46 3.17
CA ASP A 104 -22.17 11.17 3.48
C ASP A 104 -22.33 10.88 5.00
N PRO A 105 -23.33 10.08 5.38
CA PRO A 105 -24.32 9.43 4.52
C PRO A 105 -25.59 10.27 4.31
N VAL A 106 -25.95 10.48 3.06
CA VAL A 106 -27.23 11.10 2.70
C VAL A 106 -28.12 10.04 2.05
N VAL A 107 -29.34 9.88 2.57
CA VAL A 107 -30.28 8.89 2.05
C VAL A 107 -30.75 9.23 0.64
N PHE A 108 -30.95 10.51 0.37
CA PHE A 108 -31.36 11.01 -0.93
C PHE A 108 -30.94 12.48 -1.10
N ALA A 109 -30.44 12.78 -2.28
CA ALA A 109 -30.20 14.17 -2.70
C ALA A 109 -30.52 14.29 -4.19
N SER A 110 -31.24 15.35 -4.57
CA SER A 110 -31.46 15.64 -6.00
C SER A 110 -30.17 16.14 -6.65
N GLN A 111 -30.06 15.95 -7.96
CA GLN A 111 -28.89 16.42 -8.73
C GLN A 111 -28.72 17.94 -8.64
N LYS A 112 -29.79 18.69 -8.38
CA LYS A 112 -29.76 20.15 -8.27
C LYS A 112 -28.94 20.65 -7.09
N ILE A 113 -28.88 19.87 -5.99
CA ILE A 113 -28.20 20.26 -4.77
C ILE A 113 -26.88 19.51 -4.56
N ASP A 114 -26.59 18.50 -5.38
CA ASP A 114 -25.34 17.74 -5.32
C ASP A 114 -24.22 18.51 -6.00
N ILE A 115 -23.20 18.88 -5.24
CA ILE A 115 -22.03 19.61 -5.72
C ILE A 115 -20.77 18.74 -5.77
N THR A 116 -20.90 17.42 -5.68
CA THR A 116 -19.77 16.47 -5.64
C THR A 116 -18.82 16.67 -6.83
N GLU A 117 -19.34 16.76 -8.05
CA GLU A 117 -18.53 16.98 -9.25
C GLU A 117 -17.77 18.30 -9.22
N LYS A 118 -18.38 19.35 -8.70
CA LYS A 118 -17.73 20.66 -8.54
C LYS A 118 -16.52 20.57 -7.60
N VAL A 119 -16.65 19.83 -6.52
CA VAL A 119 -15.55 19.60 -5.56
C VAL A 119 -14.44 18.77 -6.21
N VAL A 120 -14.79 17.68 -6.90
CA VAL A 120 -13.84 16.83 -7.61
C VAL A 120 -13.04 17.63 -8.64
N LYS A 121 -13.71 18.47 -9.40
CA LYS A 121 -13.08 19.33 -10.41
C LYS A 121 -12.12 20.33 -9.79
N ALA A 122 -12.50 20.95 -8.69
CA ALA A 122 -11.65 21.90 -7.97
C ALA A 122 -10.43 21.20 -7.35
N LEU A 123 -10.55 19.96 -6.90
CA LEU A 123 -9.44 19.15 -6.41
C LEU A 123 -8.47 18.75 -7.53
N ALA A 124 -8.97 18.46 -8.72
CA ALA A 124 -8.15 18.10 -9.87
C ALA A 124 -7.22 19.22 -10.33
N ASP A 125 -7.67 20.49 -10.18
CA ASP A 125 -6.91 21.69 -10.56
C ASP A 125 -5.78 22.01 -9.56
N LYS A 126 -5.69 21.28 -8.46
CA LYS A 126 -4.64 21.40 -7.43
C LYS A 126 -3.80 20.14 -7.37
#